data_6a414575ff900bd166de34b410a85110
#
_entry.id   6a414575ff900bd166de34b410a85110
#
_cell.length_a   1.000
_cell.length_b   1.000
_cell.length_c   1.000
_cell.angle_alpha   90.00
_cell.angle_beta   90.00
_cell.angle_gamma   90.00
#
_symmetry.space_group_name_H-M   'P 1'
#
loop_
_entity.id
_entity.type
_entity.pdbx_description
1 polymer ?
#
loop_
_entity_poly.entity_id
_entity_poly.type
_entity_poly.pdbx_seq_one_letter_code
_entity_poly.pdbx_strand_id
1 'polypeptide(L)'
;MGQVKKGDKLAILAEKNKWYQVRLSGDKIGWVASWLIDNTEVSSATNKIGIVKVPNTTVFKNDDANSNVLGTIEQSQKVTVMYQEQEWSQILYKGTAGWVKSQFIQGTNETSGSNDTSGSRDSDIKTVTVTQSNTKLRIDPDSTSRDIKTVNVGKKFDYLGKSGKWYKVRDSDGSVGYVASWVVTISGTKSAIKSAATNISEATIVIDPGHGGEDVGAESKKKTYEKNFTLAYAKAIKADLEKTGARVVLTRSGDDTKSLGERARLSSKIEADAYISLHFDSTGEQDAGTGVTTYYYGKNKDSNLATDINSQLKKLAINNRGTQQKDLYVLHYNSQPSILIELGYINSTSDYGYIKSSSYKSQVAQAVTNGLKEYFK
;
A
#
# COMPACT_ATOMS: atom_id res chain seq x y z
N MET A 1 -22.09 -19.63 0.61
CA MET A 1 -21.01 -18.69 0.28
C MET A 1 -20.35 -19.15 -1.00
N GLY A 2 -20.03 -18.24 -1.94
CA GLY A 2 -19.27 -18.57 -3.14
C GLY A 2 -17.77 -18.50 -2.82
N GLN A 3 -16.96 -19.31 -3.50
CA GLN A 3 -15.50 -19.23 -3.44
C GLN A 3 -14.97 -18.69 -4.76
N VAL A 4 -13.96 -17.84 -4.70
CA VAL A 4 -13.22 -17.31 -5.84
C VAL A 4 -11.88 -18.03 -5.90
N LYS A 5 -11.48 -18.50 -7.08
CA LYS A 5 -10.22 -19.19 -7.31
C LYS A 5 -9.23 -18.28 -8.05
N LYS A 6 -7.94 -18.59 -7.93
CA LYS A 6 -6.90 -17.91 -8.72
C LYS A 6 -7.21 -18.05 -10.21
N GLY A 7 -7.23 -16.92 -10.91
CA GLY A 7 -7.54 -16.85 -12.34
C GLY A 7 -9.01 -16.57 -12.69
N ASP A 8 -9.90 -16.55 -11.70
CA ASP A 8 -11.28 -16.12 -11.92
C ASP A 8 -11.31 -14.63 -12.30
N LYS A 9 -11.99 -14.31 -13.40
CA LYS A 9 -12.25 -12.92 -13.79
C LYS A 9 -13.51 -12.43 -13.09
N LEU A 10 -13.41 -11.34 -12.37
CA LEU A 10 -14.47 -10.78 -11.55
C LEU A 10 -14.82 -9.38 -12.00
N ALA A 11 -16.11 -9.10 -12.15
CA ALA A 11 -16.57 -7.73 -12.32
C ALA A 11 -16.61 -7.02 -10.98
N ILE A 12 -15.83 -5.96 -10.81
CA ILE A 12 -15.85 -5.12 -9.61
C ILE A 12 -17.03 -4.16 -9.72
N LEU A 13 -17.97 -4.24 -8.78
CA LEU A 13 -19.19 -3.44 -8.77
C LEU A 13 -19.06 -2.19 -7.90
N ALA A 14 -18.31 -2.28 -6.80
CA ALA A 14 -18.07 -1.18 -5.87
C ALA A 14 -16.82 -1.47 -5.05
N GLU A 15 -16.27 -0.42 -4.47
CA GLU A 15 -15.20 -0.52 -3.47
C GLU A 15 -15.67 0.14 -2.16
N LYS A 16 -15.49 -0.57 -1.05
CA LYS A 16 -15.76 -0.05 0.29
C LYS A 16 -14.75 -0.62 1.27
N ASN A 17 -14.06 0.24 2.01
CA ASN A 17 -13.12 -0.14 3.07
C ASN A 17 -12.06 -1.17 2.63
N LYS A 18 -11.53 -1.05 1.39
CA LYS A 18 -10.58 -1.98 0.77
C LYS A 18 -11.15 -3.38 0.48
N TRP A 19 -12.45 -3.47 0.33
CA TRP A 19 -13.14 -4.64 -0.19
C TRP A 19 -13.79 -4.27 -1.51
N TYR A 20 -13.63 -5.14 -2.52
CA TYR A 20 -14.39 -5.03 -3.75
C TYR A 20 -15.68 -5.82 -3.63
N GLN A 21 -16.78 -5.16 -3.91
CA GLN A 21 -18.01 -5.86 -4.20
C GLN A 21 -17.87 -6.43 -5.60
N VAL A 22 -17.95 -7.73 -5.73
CA VAL A 22 -17.74 -8.43 -6.99
C VAL A 22 -18.94 -9.29 -7.34
N ARG A 23 -19.17 -9.44 -8.62
CA ARG A 23 -20.13 -10.41 -9.13
C ARG A 23 -19.43 -11.73 -9.37
N LEU A 24 -19.98 -12.79 -8.82
CA LEU A 24 -19.61 -14.18 -9.08
C LEU A 24 -20.52 -14.76 -10.17
N SER A 25 -20.09 -15.84 -10.81
CA SER A 25 -20.91 -16.62 -11.74
C SER A 25 -22.24 -16.99 -11.08
N GLY A 26 -23.36 -16.86 -11.84
CA GLY A 26 -24.72 -17.12 -11.37
C GLY A 26 -25.29 -16.00 -10.50
N ASP A 27 -25.00 -14.75 -10.80
CA ASP A 27 -25.57 -13.52 -10.21
C ASP A 27 -25.34 -13.32 -8.71
N LYS A 28 -24.47 -14.08 -8.12
CA LYS A 28 -24.12 -13.91 -6.71
C LYS A 28 -23.20 -12.71 -6.56
N ILE A 29 -23.62 -11.75 -5.75
CA ILE A 29 -22.80 -10.63 -5.34
C ILE A 29 -22.13 -10.98 -4.01
N GLY A 30 -20.84 -10.76 -3.93
CA GLY A 30 -20.05 -10.97 -2.72
C GLY A 30 -19.00 -9.88 -2.54
N TRP A 31 -18.38 -9.89 -1.38
CA TRP A 31 -17.25 -9.01 -1.10
C TRP A 31 -15.98 -9.83 -1.10
N VAL A 32 -14.97 -9.36 -1.82
CA VAL A 32 -13.61 -9.91 -1.83
C VAL A 32 -12.64 -8.82 -1.43
N ALA A 33 -11.66 -9.17 -0.64
CA ALA A 33 -10.66 -8.21 -0.24
C ALA A 33 -9.86 -7.72 -1.47
N SER A 34 -9.71 -6.41 -1.64
CA SER A 34 -9.08 -5.81 -2.83
C SER A 34 -7.64 -6.30 -3.04
N TRP A 35 -6.94 -6.65 -1.97
CA TRP A 35 -5.58 -7.22 -2.04
C TRP A 35 -5.50 -8.68 -2.49
N LEU A 36 -6.63 -9.36 -2.68
CA LEU A 36 -6.69 -10.71 -3.27
C LEU A 36 -6.95 -10.66 -4.78
N ILE A 37 -7.22 -9.49 -5.32
CA ILE A 37 -7.54 -9.27 -6.72
C ILE A 37 -6.33 -8.60 -7.38
N ASP A 38 -5.77 -9.30 -8.36
CA ASP A 38 -4.82 -8.70 -9.29
C ASP A 38 -5.62 -7.87 -10.29
N ASN A 39 -5.52 -6.55 -10.20
CA ASN A 39 -6.18 -5.63 -11.10
C ASN A 39 -5.23 -5.02 -12.14
N THR A 40 -4.09 -5.64 -12.40
CA THR A 40 -3.15 -5.23 -13.44
C THR A 40 -3.73 -5.40 -14.86
N GLU A 41 -4.73 -6.27 -15.03
CA GLU A 41 -5.52 -6.43 -16.23
C GLU A 41 -6.91 -5.77 -16.16
N VAL A 42 -7.16 -4.92 -15.22
CA VAL A 42 -8.36 -4.09 -15.28
C VAL A 42 -8.20 -3.18 -16.48
N SER A 43 -8.76 -3.63 -17.59
CA SER A 43 -9.14 -2.71 -18.63
C SER A 43 -9.98 -1.65 -17.94
N SER A 44 -9.34 -0.55 -17.58
CA SER A 44 -9.87 0.64 -17.00
C SER A 44 -11.39 0.55 -16.73
N ALA A 45 -11.79 0.20 -15.49
CA ALA A 45 -13.08 0.63 -14.99
C ALA A 45 -12.99 2.18 -14.89
N THR A 46 -12.85 2.79 -16.04
CA THR A 46 -13.03 4.22 -16.20
C THR A 46 -14.52 4.40 -16.01
N ASN A 47 -14.93 5.02 -14.89
CA ASN A 47 -16.25 5.58 -14.77
C ASN A 47 -16.42 6.64 -15.86
N LYS A 48 -16.50 6.21 -17.11
CA LYS A 48 -16.70 7.10 -18.25
C LYS A 48 -18.15 7.53 -18.26
N ILE A 49 -18.38 8.77 -18.61
CA ILE A 49 -19.73 9.23 -18.91
C ILE A 49 -20.11 8.68 -20.28
N GLY A 50 -21.24 7.99 -20.33
CA GLY A 50 -21.89 7.60 -21.59
C GLY A 50 -23.16 8.42 -21.75
N ILE A 51 -23.52 8.74 -23.00
CA ILE A 51 -24.79 9.38 -23.33
C ILE A 51 -25.69 8.32 -24.00
N VAL A 52 -26.90 8.18 -23.50
CA VAL A 52 -27.90 7.28 -24.06
C VAL A 52 -28.37 7.80 -25.42
N LYS A 53 -28.25 6.98 -26.47
CA LYS A 53 -28.57 7.38 -27.85
C LYS A 53 -30.05 7.16 -28.26
N VAL A 54 -30.73 6.27 -27.55
CA VAL A 54 -32.07 5.80 -27.96
C VAL A 54 -33.02 5.99 -26.75
N PRO A 55 -34.25 6.52 -27.01
CA PRO A 55 -35.27 6.68 -25.99
C PRO A 55 -35.69 5.31 -25.41
N ASN A 56 -36.09 5.30 -24.15
CA ASN A 56 -36.55 4.09 -23.43
C ASN A 56 -35.51 2.95 -23.47
N THR A 57 -34.21 3.25 -23.42
CA THR A 57 -33.16 2.24 -23.37
C THR A 57 -33.34 1.36 -22.14
N THR A 58 -33.60 0.07 -22.35
CA THR A 58 -33.86 -0.89 -21.28
C THR A 58 -32.58 -1.18 -20.49
N VAL A 59 -32.71 -1.15 -19.17
CA VAL A 59 -31.67 -1.54 -18.22
C VAL A 59 -31.99 -2.92 -17.67
N PHE A 60 -31.09 -3.85 -17.87
CA PHE A 60 -31.21 -5.23 -17.43
C PHE A 60 -30.41 -5.44 -16.14
N LYS A 61 -30.81 -6.46 -15.36
CA LYS A 61 -30.10 -6.86 -14.17
C LYS A 61 -28.74 -7.49 -14.49
N ASN A 62 -28.68 -8.22 -15.59
CA ASN A 62 -27.49 -8.91 -16.09
C ASN A 62 -27.21 -8.52 -17.54
N ASP A 63 -26.07 -8.90 -18.06
CA ASP A 63 -25.64 -8.79 -19.47
C ASP A 63 -26.36 -9.79 -20.40
N ASP A 64 -27.62 -10.04 -20.13
CA ASP A 64 -28.51 -10.93 -20.86
C ASP A 64 -29.86 -10.23 -21.11
N ALA A 65 -30.31 -10.21 -22.36
CA ALA A 65 -31.59 -9.61 -22.77
C ALA A 65 -32.83 -10.35 -22.16
N ASN A 66 -32.66 -11.58 -21.68
CA ASN A 66 -33.70 -12.35 -21.02
C ASN A 66 -33.68 -12.14 -19.48
N SER A 67 -32.73 -11.37 -18.97
CA SER A 67 -32.66 -11.11 -17.53
C SER A 67 -33.74 -10.09 -17.10
N ASN A 68 -33.95 -10.00 -15.78
CA ASN A 68 -34.93 -9.08 -15.23
C ASN A 68 -34.61 -7.63 -15.62
N VAL A 69 -35.64 -6.90 -16.06
CA VAL A 69 -35.58 -5.49 -16.38
C VAL A 69 -35.61 -4.66 -15.10
N LEU A 70 -34.63 -3.78 -14.92
CA LEU A 70 -34.56 -2.84 -13.78
C LEU A 70 -35.31 -1.53 -14.06
N GLY A 71 -35.52 -1.20 -15.34
CA GLY A 71 -36.20 -0.01 -15.81
C GLY A 71 -35.67 0.48 -17.15
N THR A 72 -35.94 1.74 -17.47
CA THR A 72 -35.53 2.38 -18.73
C THR A 72 -34.80 3.70 -18.46
N ILE A 73 -34.01 4.12 -19.45
CA ILE A 73 -33.29 5.40 -19.46
C ILE A 73 -33.67 6.15 -20.73
N GLU A 74 -33.93 7.45 -20.56
CA GLU A 74 -34.32 8.30 -21.69
C GLU A 74 -33.11 8.69 -22.55
N GLN A 75 -33.40 9.03 -23.80
CA GLN A 75 -32.40 9.52 -24.72
C GLN A 75 -31.69 10.76 -24.18
N SER A 76 -30.42 10.93 -24.50
CA SER A 76 -29.56 12.04 -24.03
C SER A 76 -29.25 12.07 -22.54
N GLN A 77 -29.77 11.14 -21.74
CA GLN A 77 -29.33 11.03 -20.34
C GLN A 77 -27.87 10.58 -20.24
N LYS A 78 -27.16 11.22 -19.34
CA LYS A 78 -25.79 10.82 -18.97
C LYS A 78 -25.84 9.66 -17.99
N VAL A 79 -25.07 8.61 -18.24
CA VAL A 79 -24.91 7.44 -17.38
C VAL A 79 -23.44 7.20 -17.09
N THR A 80 -23.15 6.73 -15.90
CA THR A 80 -21.80 6.28 -15.56
C THR A 80 -21.61 4.86 -16.10
N VAL A 81 -20.74 4.69 -17.08
CA VAL A 81 -20.31 3.39 -17.58
C VAL A 81 -19.18 2.88 -16.71
N MET A 82 -19.46 1.85 -15.91
CA MET A 82 -18.52 1.26 -14.96
C MET A 82 -17.65 0.18 -15.60
N TYR A 83 -18.21 -0.54 -16.58
CA TYR A 83 -17.54 -1.62 -17.27
C TYR A 83 -18.17 -1.82 -18.65
N GLN A 84 -17.39 -2.28 -19.62
CA GLN A 84 -17.86 -2.60 -20.94
C GLN A 84 -17.24 -3.90 -21.42
N GLU A 85 -18.06 -4.83 -21.85
CA GLU A 85 -17.65 -6.11 -22.40
C GLU A 85 -18.51 -6.45 -23.60
N GLN A 86 -17.85 -6.74 -24.73
CA GLN A 86 -18.52 -7.11 -25.98
C GLN A 86 -19.71 -6.19 -26.33
N GLU A 87 -20.91 -6.74 -26.33
CA GLU A 87 -22.14 -6.02 -26.68
C GLU A 87 -22.80 -5.29 -25.49
N TRP A 88 -22.27 -5.42 -24.27
CA TRP A 88 -22.88 -4.92 -23.06
C TRP A 88 -22.04 -3.89 -22.32
N SER A 89 -22.72 -2.87 -21.81
CA SER A 89 -22.14 -1.87 -20.92
C SER A 89 -22.81 -1.94 -19.55
N GLN A 90 -22.02 -2.12 -18.52
CA GLN A 90 -22.51 -2.00 -17.15
C GLN A 90 -22.54 -0.53 -16.73
N ILE A 91 -23.65 -0.08 -16.24
CA ILE A 91 -23.89 1.30 -15.85
C ILE A 91 -24.36 1.40 -14.40
N LEU A 92 -24.17 2.56 -13.81
CA LEU A 92 -24.80 2.89 -12.54
C LEU A 92 -26.23 3.38 -12.81
N TYR A 93 -27.22 2.61 -12.36
CA TYR A 93 -28.65 2.91 -12.53
C TYR A 93 -29.33 3.00 -11.16
N LYS A 94 -29.83 4.18 -10.79
CA LYS A 94 -30.52 4.44 -9.50
C LYS A 94 -29.78 3.87 -8.28
N GLY A 95 -28.44 3.99 -8.27
CA GLY A 95 -27.59 3.52 -7.15
C GLY A 95 -27.25 2.03 -7.18
N THR A 96 -27.69 1.28 -8.21
CA THR A 96 -27.36 -0.14 -8.41
C THR A 96 -26.69 -0.37 -9.76
N ALA A 97 -25.98 -1.49 -9.91
CA ALA A 97 -25.43 -1.88 -11.21
C ALA A 97 -26.56 -2.42 -12.10
N GLY A 98 -26.61 -1.94 -13.34
CA GLY A 98 -27.49 -2.44 -14.38
C GLY A 98 -26.74 -2.56 -15.71
N TRP A 99 -27.31 -3.28 -16.66
CA TRP A 99 -26.70 -3.54 -17.95
C TRP A 99 -27.54 -2.98 -19.11
N VAL A 100 -26.88 -2.38 -20.05
CA VAL A 100 -27.48 -1.90 -21.31
C VAL A 100 -26.68 -2.38 -22.50
N LYS A 101 -27.29 -2.51 -23.65
CA LYS A 101 -26.55 -2.80 -24.90
C LYS A 101 -25.58 -1.66 -25.20
N SER A 102 -24.30 -1.96 -25.37
CA SER A 102 -23.24 -0.98 -25.63
C SER A 102 -23.53 -0.09 -26.86
N GLN A 103 -24.18 -0.62 -27.86
CA GLN A 103 -24.60 0.13 -29.06
C GLN A 103 -25.52 1.33 -28.77
N PHE A 104 -26.22 1.30 -27.65
CA PHE A 104 -27.12 2.39 -27.22
C PHE A 104 -26.41 3.44 -26.34
N ILE A 105 -25.15 3.26 -26.08
CA ILE A 105 -24.34 4.21 -25.29
C ILE A 105 -23.30 4.83 -26.21
N GLN A 106 -23.27 6.15 -26.28
CA GLN A 106 -22.18 6.91 -26.86
C GLN A 106 -21.19 7.24 -25.74
N GLY A 107 -20.00 6.71 -25.85
CA GLY A 107 -18.90 7.08 -24.95
C GLY A 107 -18.53 8.56 -25.13
N THR A 108 -18.28 9.24 -24.04
CA THR A 108 -17.67 10.56 -24.05
C THR A 108 -16.25 10.44 -23.52
N ASN A 109 -15.41 11.44 -23.78
CA ASN A 109 -14.09 11.53 -23.13
C ASN A 109 -14.20 12.03 -21.67
N GLU A 110 -15.43 12.26 -21.19
CA GLU A 110 -15.69 12.66 -19.80
C GLU A 110 -15.70 11.40 -18.91
N THR A 111 -15.04 11.48 -17.76
CA THR A 111 -15.14 10.48 -16.69
C THR A 111 -16.19 10.94 -15.68
N SER A 112 -16.93 10.00 -15.08
CA SER A 112 -17.89 10.28 -14.01
C SER A 112 -17.11 10.80 -12.78
N GLY A 113 -17.10 12.10 -12.63
CA GLY A 113 -16.30 12.80 -11.60
C GLY A 113 -15.54 14.00 -12.15
N SER A 114 -15.60 14.21 -13.48
CA SER A 114 -15.18 15.49 -14.04
C SER A 114 -16.32 16.14 -14.83
N ASN A 115 -17.13 16.93 -14.14
CA ASN A 115 -17.45 18.22 -14.73
C ASN A 115 -16.17 19.01 -14.55
N ASP A 116 -15.25 18.90 -15.49
CA ASP A 116 -14.26 19.92 -15.61
C ASP A 116 -13.66 20.01 -16.97
N THR A 117 -14.14 20.97 -17.65
CA THR A 117 -13.31 21.89 -18.39
C THR A 117 -12.52 22.71 -17.39
N SER A 118 -11.19 22.59 -17.45
CA SER A 118 -10.21 23.51 -16.86
C SER A 118 -10.40 23.88 -15.37
N GLY A 119 -9.57 23.29 -14.53
CA GLY A 119 -9.31 23.74 -13.19
C GLY A 119 -10.40 23.36 -12.20
N SER A 120 -10.22 22.21 -11.55
CA SER A 120 -10.93 21.91 -10.31
C SER A 120 -10.72 23.09 -9.37
N ARG A 121 -11.74 23.92 -9.19
CA ARG A 121 -11.69 24.99 -8.21
C ARG A 121 -11.63 24.33 -6.85
N ASP A 122 -10.60 24.65 -6.10
CA ASP A 122 -10.39 24.26 -4.68
C ASP A 122 -11.66 24.48 -3.80
N SER A 123 -12.65 25.20 -4.33
CA SER A 123 -13.91 25.57 -3.69
C SER A 123 -14.90 24.44 -3.43
N ASP A 124 -14.77 23.29 -4.11
CA ASP A 124 -15.73 22.18 -3.98
C ASP A 124 -15.31 21.15 -2.94
N ILE A 125 -14.07 21.21 -2.48
CA ILE A 125 -13.56 20.35 -1.41
C ILE A 125 -13.99 20.94 -0.08
N LYS A 126 -14.85 20.23 0.65
CA LYS A 126 -15.33 20.69 1.96
C LYS A 126 -14.67 19.98 3.13
N THR A 127 -14.28 18.75 2.94
CA THR A 127 -13.81 17.87 4.04
C THR A 127 -12.60 17.06 3.62
N VAL A 128 -11.63 16.99 4.51
CA VAL A 128 -10.44 16.12 4.43
C VAL A 128 -10.58 15.06 5.50
N THR A 129 -10.55 13.78 5.13
CA THR A 129 -10.72 12.65 6.06
C THR A 129 -9.43 11.85 6.16
N VAL A 130 -8.93 11.66 7.37
CA VAL A 130 -7.71 10.90 7.66
C VAL A 130 -7.92 9.42 7.37
N THR A 131 -7.02 8.83 6.59
CA THR A 131 -7.05 7.41 6.21
C THR A 131 -6.02 6.55 6.94
N GLN A 132 -5.11 7.19 7.68
CA GLN A 132 -4.01 6.49 8.37
C GLN A 132 -3.93 6.91 9.85
N SER A 133 -3.69 5.93 10.73
CA SER A 133 -3.45 6.19 12.16
C SER A 133 -2.13 6.94 12.37
N ASN A 134 -2.05 7.69 13.47
CA ASN A 134 -0.88 8.50 13.81
C ASN A 134 -0.54 9.58 12.77
N THR A 135 -1.54 10.03 12.00
CA THR A 135 -1.39 11.15 11.08
C THR A 135 -1.11 12.44 11.86
N LYS A 136 -0.13 13.20 11.41
CA LYS A 136 0.30 14.42 12.06
C LYS A 136 -0.33 15.65 11.40
N LEU A 137 -0.98 16.49 12.21
CA LEU A 137 -1.34 17.87 11.85
C LEU A 137 -0.14 18.75 12.17
N ARG A 138 0.42 19.42 11.18
CA ARG A 138 1.68 20.19 11.29
C ARG A 138 1.45 21.68 11.13
N ILE A 139 2.40 22.48 11.63
CA ILE A 139 2.35 23.94 11.52
C ILE A 139 2.56 24.38 10.07
N ASP A 140 3.52 23.76 9.36
CA ASP A 140 3.89 24.08 8.00
C ASP A 140 3.67 22.90 7.06
N PRO A 141 3.55 23.11 5.74
CA PRO A 141 3.42 22.04 4.74
C PRO A 141 4.77 21.35 4.48
N ASP A 142 5.38 20.83 5.55
CA ASP A 142 6.67 20.18 5.58
C ASP A 142 6.63 19.02 6.59
N SER A 143 7.19 17.88 6.20
CA SER A 143 7.24 16.68 7.03
C SER A 143 8.20 16.78 8.23
N THR A 144 9.12 17.73 8.22
CA THR A 144 10.03 18.05 9.34
C THR A 144 9.47 19.14 10.26
N SER A 145 8.40 19.81 9.84
CA SER A 145 7.73 20.82 10.64
C SER A 145 7.16 20.25 11.95
N ARG A 146 7.10 21.10 12.97
CA ARG A 146 6.57 20.72 14.29
C ARG A 146 5.11 20.27 14.19
N ASP A 147 4.79 19.19 14.92
CA ASP A 147 3.43 18.69 15.05
C ASP A 147 2.60 19.60 15.95
N ILE A 148 1.39 19.95 15.50
CA ILE A 148 0.35 20.56 16.35
C ILE A 148 -0.26 19.44 17.19
N LYS A 149 -0.64 18.33 16.55
CA LYS A 149 -1.19 17.13 17.18
C LYS A 149 -1.09 15.90 16.27
N THR A 150 -1.31 14.74 16.86
CA THR A 150 -1.47 13.47 16.15
C THR A 150 -2.94 13.05 16.15
N VAL A 151 -3.43 12.55 15.03
CA VAL A 151 -4.82 12.15 14.81
C VAL A 151 -4.93 10.75 14.23
N ASN A 152 -6.08 10.10 14.39
CA ASN A 152 -6.33 8.74 13.93
C ASN A 152 -7.22 8.68 12.69
N VAL A 153 -7.29 7.49 12.10
CA VAL A 153 -8.17 7.16 10.97
C VAL A 153 -9.61 7.61 11.25
N GLY A 154 -10.25 8.19 10.22
CA GLY A 154 -11.63 8.67 10.30
C GLY A 154 -11.77 10.11 10.83
N LYS A 155 -10.71 10.71 11.37
CA LYS A 155 -10.74 12.13 11.75
C LYS A 155 -11.03 12.97 10.52
N LYS A 156 -11.98 13.88 10.65
CA LYS A 156 -12.38 14.85 9.59
C LYS A 156 -11.93 16.23 9.93
N PHE A 157 -11.52 16.96 8.91
CA PHE A 157 -11.12 18.35 8.97
C PHE A 157 -11.87 19.16 7.91
N ASP A 158 -12.06 20.43 8.14
CA ASP A 158 -12.51 21.35 7.11
C ASP A 158 -11.33 21.69 6.19
N TYR A 159 -11.55 21.63 4.89
CA TYR A 159 -10.56 22.00 3.90
C TYR A 159 -10.45 23.51 3.79
N LEU A 160 -9.24 24.04 3.85
CA LEU A 160 -8.94 25.45 3.73
C LEU A 160 -8.09 25.81 2.50
N GLY A 161 -7.47 24.82 1.84
CA GLY A 161 -6.63 25.04 0.67
C GLY A 161 -5.53 23.98 0.50
N LYS A 162 -4.73 24.11 -0.54
CA LYS A 162 -3.63 23.21 -0.89
C LYS A 162 -2.30 23.97 -0.97
N SER A 163 -1.23 23.37 -0.46
CA SER A 163 0.13 23.85 -0.58
C SER A 163 1.04 22.67 -0.98
N GLY A 164 1.41 22.60 -2.26
CA GLY A 164 2.16 21.48 -2.81
C GLY A 164 1.45 20.14 -2.60
N LYS A 165 2.08 19.23 -1.88
CA LYS A 165 1.53 17.92 -1.50
C LYS A 165 0.81 17.93 -0.14
N TRP A 166 0.44 19.08 0.38
CA TRP A 166 -0.21 19.26 1.69
C TRP A 166 -1.55 19.94 1.55
N TYR A 167 -2.51 19.52 2.39
CA TYR A 167 -3.78 20.23 2.55
C TYR A 167 -3.74 21.06 3.81
N LYS A 168 -4.04 22.36 3.66
CA LYS A 168 -4.33 23.24 4.79
C LYS A 168 -5.72 22.91 5.30
N VAL A 169 -5.82 22.64 6.58
CA VAL A 169 -7.07 22.15 7.18
C VAL A 169 -7.34 22.83 8.51
N ARG A 170 -8.62 22.85 8.91
CA ARG A 170 -9.07 23.26 10.25
C ARG A 170 -9.71 22.08 10.97
N ASP A 171 -9.31 21.87 12.21
CA ASP A 171 -9.94 20.91 13.10
C ASP A 171 -11.16 21.51 13.80
N SER A 172 -12.01 20.64 14.37
CA SER A 172 -13.21 21.00 15.14
C SER A 172 -12.93 21.83 16.39
N ASP A 173 -11.69 21.78 16.93
CA ASP A 173 -11.24 22.64 18.04
C ASP A 173 -10.67 23.99 17.60
N GLY A 174 -10.77 24.32 16.30
CA GLY A 174 -10.25 25.54 15.71
C GLY A 174 -8.77 25.51 15.32
N SER A 175 -8.02 24.44 15.63
CA SER A 175 -6.62 24.31 15.23
C SER A 175 -6.49 24.29 13.71
N VAL A 176 -5.62 25.13 13.17
CA VAL A 176 -5.32 25.19 11.74
C VAL A 176 -3.89 24.68 11.51
N GLY A 177 -3.75 23.81 10.51
CA GLY A 177 -2.45 23.23 10.18
C GLY A 177 -2.47 22.55 8.83
N TYR A 178 -1.47 21.72 8.59
CA TYR A 178 -1.29 21.00 7.35
C TYR A 178 -1.27 19.49 7.59
N VAL A 179 -1.99 18.76 6.73
CA VAL A 179 -1.93 17.29 6.66
C VAL A 179 -1.42 16.87 5.28
N ALA A 180 -0.61 15.84 5.24
CA ALA A 180 -0.09 15.33 3.99
C ALA A 180 -1.21 14.73 3.12
N SER A 181 -1.19 14.99 1.82
CA SER A 181 -2.25 14.53 0.90
C SER A 181 -2.34 13.01 0.78
N TRP A 182 -1.25 12.29 1.02
CA TRP A 182 -1.17 10.83 0.91
C TRP A 182 -1.67 10.05 2.14
N VAL A 183 -2.04 10.74 3.22
CA VAL A 183 -2.61 10.13 4.44
C VAL A 183 -4.08 10.48 4.65
N VAL A 184 -4.72 11.10 3.66
CA VAL A 184 -6.10 11.58 3.74
C VAL A 184 -6.86 11.35 2.44
N THR A 185 -8.19 11.37 2.50
CA THR A 185 -9.09 11.53 1.36
C THR A 185 -9.82 12.86 1.45
N ILE A 186 -10.20 13.41 0.30
CA ILE A 186 -10.98 14.67 0.22
C ILE A 186 -12.39 14.39 -0.30
N SER A 187 -13.39 15.10 0.20
CA SER A 187 -14.76 14.97 -0.27
C SER A 187 -14.87 15.45 -1.73
N GLY A 188 -15.60 14.69 -2.55
CA GLY A 188 -15.81 15.01 -3.96
C GLY A 188 -14.76 14.44 -4.93
N THR A 189 -13.68 13.82 -4.44
CA THR A 189 -12.72 13.14 -5.32
C THR A 189 -12.61 11.65 -4.96
N LYS A 190 -12.30 10.80 -5.95
CA LYS A 190 -11.78 9.46 -5.69
C LYS A 190 -10.48 9.59 -4.89
N SER A 191 -10.18 8.61 -4.05
CA SER A 191 -8.90 8.53 -3.34
C SER A 191 -7.77 9.01 -4.23
N ALA A 192 -7.08 10.08 -3.80
CA ALA A 192 -5.91 10.51 -4.52
C ALA A 192 -4.96 9.32 -4.65
N ILE A 193 -4.55 9.00 -5.87
CA ILE A 193 -3.49 8.02 -6.09
C ILE A 193 -2.30 8.53 -5.28
N LYS A 194 -1.82 7.73 -4.34
CA LYS A 194 -0.63 8.07 -3.56
C LYS A 194 0.51 8.36 -4.53
N SER A 195 0.98 9.60 -4.57
CA SER A 195 2.19 9.90 -5.33
C SER A 195 3.38 9.19 -4.67
N ALA A 196 4.29 8.65 -5.48
CA ALA A 196 5.54 8.09 -4.97
C ALA A 196 6.26 9.14 -4.09
N ALA A 197 6.80 8.70 -2.96
CA ALA A 197 7.61 9.56 -2.11
C ALA A 197 8.83 10.06 -2.89
N THR A 198 9.12 11.35 -2.77
CA THR A 198 10.27 11.98 -3.44
C THR A 198 11.38 12.33 -2.46
N ASN A 199 11.17 12.07 -1.19
CA ASN A 199 12.16 12.10 -0.13
C ASN A 199 11.71 11.21 1.04
N ILE A 200 12.63 10.82 1.88
CA ILE A 200 12.37 9.87 2.97
C ILE A 200 11.30 10.35 3.96
N SER A 201 11.17 11.65 4.17
CA SER A 201 10.19 12.21 5.13
C SER A 201 8.75 12.08 4.66
N GLU A 202 8.53 11.85 3.37
CA GLU A 202 7.22 11.56 2.77
C GLU A 202 6.90 10.08 2.74
N ALA A 203 7.90 9.22 3.01
CA ALA A 203 7.79 7.80 2.80
C ALA A 203 6.99 7.08 3.90
N THR A 204 6.24 6.08 3.50
CA THR A 204 5.67 5.05 4.37
C THR A 204 6.50 3.77 4.21
N ILE A 205 7.16 3.35 5.26
CA ILE A 205 8.09 2.22 5.24
C ILE A 205 7.55 1.11 6.14
N VAL A 206 7.48 -0.11 5.61
CA VAL A 206 7.20 -1.30 6.42
C VAL A 206 8.50 -1.97 6.78
N ILE A 207 8.72 -2.16 8.07
CA ILE A 207 9.79 -3.00 8.58
C ILE A 207 9.16 -4.29 9.12
N ASP A 208 9.65 -5.41 8.64
CA ASP A 208 9.16 -6.74 8.97
C ASP A 208 10.18 -7.48 9.83
N PRO A 209 10.00 -7.53 11.16
CA PRO A 209 10.81 -8.41 11.99
C PRO A 209 10.46 -9.86 11.67
N GLY A 210 11.35 -10.60 11.02
CA GLY A 210 11.14 -12.02 10.69
C GLY A 210 10.79 -12.85 11.91
N HIS A 211 10.10 -14.00 11.68
CA HIS A 211 9.67 -14.93 12.74
C HIS A 211 8.73 -14.29 13.77
N GLY A 212 8.52 -14.95 14.91
CA GLY A 212 7.69 -14.44 16.02
C GLY A 212 6.71 -15.49 16.54
N GLY A 213 6.38 -15.41 17.82
CA GLY A 213 5.50 -16.38 18.49
C GLY A 213 6.11 -17.77 18.50
N GLU A 214 5.39 -18.73 17.93
CA GLU A 214 5.82 -20.14 17.82
C GLU A 214 6.97 -20.33 16.80
N ASP A 215 7.08 -19.47 15.80
CA ASP A 215 8.20 -19.47 14.87
C ASP A 215 9.39 -18.73 15.49
N VAL A 216 10.31 -19.49 16.04
CA VAL A 216 11.49 -18.94 16.73
C VAL A 216 12.61 -18.49 15.79
N GLY A 217 12.57 -18.92 14.51
CA GLY A 217 13.68 -18.76 13.57
C GLY A 217 14.91 -19.59 13.95
N ALA A 218 16.06 -19.17 13.48
CA ALA A 218 17.33 -19.82 13.81
C ALA A 218 17.72 -19.61 15.29
N GLU A 219 18.51 -20.55 15.79
CA GLU A 219 18.98 -20.56 17.17
C GLU A 219 20.49 -20.32 17.24
N SER A 220 20.92 -19.43 18.14
CA SER A 220 22.33 -19.20 18.39
C SER A 220 22.95 -20.32 19.27
N LYS A 221 24.27 -20.38 19.33
CA LYS A 221 25.01 -21.23 20.30
C LYS A 221 24.56 -21.05 21.75
N LYS A 222 24.08 -19.85 22.12
CA LYS A 222 23.66 -19.51 23.48
C LYS A 222 22.17 -19.72 23.71
N LYS A 223 21.49 -20.47 22.86
CA LYS A 223 20.05 -20.74 22.97
C LYS A 223 19.19 -19.48 22.94
N THR A 224 19.62 -18.46 22.16
CA THR A 224 18.83 -17.28 21.87
C THR A 224 18.24 -17.39 20.47
N TYR A 225 17.02 -16.95 20.30
CA TYR A 225 16.24 -17.12 19.07
C TYR A 225 16.31 -15.89 18.16
N GLU A 226 16.32 -16.14 16.86
CA GLU A 226 16.36 -15.12 15.82
C GLU A 226 15.23 -14.10 15.97
N LYS A 227 13.99 -14.54 16.28
CA LYS A 227 12.82 -13.69 16.46
C LYS A 227 13.04 -12.52 17.45
N ASN A 228 13.89 -12.70 18.45
CA ASN A 228 14.18 -11.68 19.44
C ASN A 228 15.09 -10.58 18.88
N PHE A 229 16.07 -10.98 18.08
CA PHE A 229 16.99 -10.05 17.43
C PHE A 229 16.28 -9.28 16.32
N THR A 230 15.51 -9.95 15.45
CA THR A 230 14.78 -9.28 14.38
C THR A 230 13.84 -8.21 14.92
N LEU A 231 13.12 -8.48 16.02
CA LEU A 231 12.26 -7.48 16.66
C LEU A 231 13.06 -6.33 17.29
N ALA A 232 14.18 -6.62 17.93
CA ALA A 232 15.01 -5.59 18.53
C ALA A 232 15.62 -4.65 17.49
N TYR A 233 16.07 -5.21 16.37
CA TYR A 233 16.62 -4.43 15.25
C TYR A 233 15.53 -3.62 14.53
N ALA A 234 14.37 -4.22 14.30
CA ALA A 234 13.23 -3.52 13.70
C ALA A 234 12.80 -2.29 14.52
N LYS A 235 12.78 -2.41 15.87
CA LYS A 235 12.49 -1.29 16.77
C LYS A 235 13.55 -0.19 16.69
N ALA A 236 14.83 -0.57 16.59
CA ALA A 236 15.94 0.39 16.46
C ALA A 236 15.88 1.13 15.12
N ILE A 237 15.66 0.41 14.02
CA ILE A 237 15.50 0.98 12.67
C ILE A 237 14.28 1.92 12.64
N LYS A 238 13.14 1.48 13.19
CA LYS A 238 11.95 2.32 13.28
C LYS A 238 12.25 3.64 14.01
N ALA A 239 12.87 3.57 15.16
CA ALA A 239 13.18 4.76 15.96
C ALA A 239 14.13 5.73 15.24
N ASP A 240 15.04 5.23 14.41
CA ASP A 240 15.96 6.08 13.65
C ASP A 240 15.28 6.68 12.42
N LEU A 241 14.48 5.90 11.69
CA LEU A 241 13.70 6.37 10.55
C LEU A 241 12.66 7.42 10.93
N GLU A 242 11.98 7.26 12.07
CA GLU A 242 10.97 8.23 12.52
C GLU A 242 11.56 9.62 12.81
N LYS A 243 12.85 9.72 13.11
CA LYS A 243 13.56 11.02 13.23
C LYS A 243 13.65 11.75 11.90
N THR A 244 13.55 11.05 10.77
CA THR A 244 13.56 11.67 9.43
C THR A 244 12.21 12.21 9.01
N GLY A 245 11.15 11.98 9.79
CA GLY A 245 9.77 12.30 9.42
C GLY A 245 9.04 11.16 8.70
N ALA A 246 9.72 10.06 8.35
CA ALA A 246 9.12 8.89 7.71
C ALA A 246 8.05 8.25 8.60
N ARG A 247 7.01 7.73 7.98
CA ARG A 247 6.04 6.87 8.65
C ARG A 247 6.53 5.42 8.65
N VAL A 248 6.73 4.84 9.82
CA VAL A 248 7.22 3.46 9.93
C VAL A 248 6.20 2.54 10.59
N VAL A 249 5.86 1.46 9.92
CA VAL A 249 4.93 0.44 10.38
C VAL A 249 5.67 -0.88 10.53
N LEU A 250 5.55 -1.52 11.68
CA LEU A 250 6.08 -2.87 11.91
C LEU A 250 5.00 -3.90 11.59
N THR A 251 5.39 -5.04 10.98
CA THR A 251 4.48 -6.17 10.78
C THR A 251 4.06 -6.81 12.09
N ARG A 252 4.93 -6.81 13.09
CA ARG A 252 4.69 -7.14 14.50
C ARG A 252 5.47 -6.22 15.42
N SER A 253 4.91 -5.87 16.56
CA SER A 253 5.54 -5.04 17.60
C SER A 253 5.83 -5.79 18.90
N GLY A 254 5.29 -7.00 19.02
CA GLY A 254 5.46 -7.98 20.08
C GLY A 254 5.99 -9.32 19.58
N ASP A 255 5.91 -10.35 20.44
CA ASP A 255 6.24 -11.73 20.07
C ASP A 255 5.01 -12.44 19.49
N ASP A 256 4.48 -11.87 18.40
CA ASP A 256 3.28 -12.36 17.72
C ASP A 256 3.66 -13.24 16.53
N THR A 257 2.94 -14.34 16.32
CA THR A 257 3.01 -15.12 15.07
C THR A 257 2.33 -14.35 13.94
N LYS A 258 3.04 -14.20 12.82
CA LYS A 258 2.51 -13.61 11.58
C LYS A 258 2.81 -14.51 10.40
N SER A 259 1.79 -14.86 9.65
CA SER A 259 1.97 -15.62 8.41
C SER A 259 2.73 -14.80 7.36
N LEU A 260 3.44 -15.47 6.46
CA LEU A 260 4.17 -14.82 5.35
C LEU A 260 3.23 -13.94 4.49
N GLY A 261 1.98 -14.42 4.30
CA GLY A 261 0.98 -13.66 3.55
C GLY A 261 0.52 -12.37 4.26
N GLU A 262 0.40 -12.37 5.60
CA GLU A 262 0.08 -11.13 6.35
C GLU A 262 1.21 -10.12 6.25
N ARG A 263 2.47 -10.58 6.33
CA ARG A 263 3.67 -9.73 6.19
C ARG A 263 3.72 -9.03 4.84
N ALA A 264 3.66 -9.79 3.74
CA ALA A 264 3.70 -9.27 2.38
C ALA A 264 2.51 -8.32 2.09
N ARG A 265 1.28 -8.70 2.50
CA ARG A 265 0.07 -7.92 2.25
C ARG A 265 0.01 -6.60 3.02
N LEU A 266 0.69 -6.49 4.16
CA LEU A 266 0.65 -5.25 4.94
C LEU A 266 1.18 -4.07 4.13
N SER A 267 2.30 -4.23 3.43
CA SER A 267 2.90 -3.16 2.63
C SER A 267 1.99 -2.71 1.49
N SER A 268 1.37 -3.65 0.78
CA SER A 268 0.39 -3.36 -0.27
C SER A 268 -0.86 -2.67 0.28
N LYS A 269 -1.36 -3.17 1.43
CA LYS A 269 -2.56 -2.63 2.09
C LYS A 269 -2.42 -1.17 2.49
N ILE A 270 -1.22 -0.74 2.89
CA ILE A 270 -0.96 0.63 3.32
C ILE A 270 -0.24 1.45 2.25
N GLU A 271 -0.07 0.90 1.05
CA GLU A 271 0.66 1.52 -0.06
C GLU A 271 2.04 2.01 0.38
N ALA A 272 2.82 1.11 1.00
CA ALA A 272 4.14 1.44 1.47
C ALA A 272 5.08 1.80 0.30
N ASP A 273 6.01 2.71 0.53
CA ASP A 273 7.02 3.10 -0.45
C ASP A 273 8.23 2.17 -0.44
N ALA A 274 8.41 1.44 0.68
CA ALA A 274 9.41 0.38 0.82
C ALA A 274 8.98 -0.65 1.88
N TYR A 275 9.37 -1.90 1.66
CA TYR A 275 9.23 -3.01 2.60
C TYR A 275 10.60 -3.63 2.84
N ILE A 276 10.98 -3.79 4.12
CA ILE A 276 12.27 -4.33 4.52
C ILE A 276 12.02 -5.42 5.55
N SER A 277 12.29 -6.68 5.17
CA SER A 277 12.28 -7.82 6.08
C SER A 277 13.67 -8.02 6.71
N LEU A 278 13.72 -8.31 7.99
CA LEU A 278 14.94 -8.47 8.76
C LEU A 278 15.07 -9.89 9.27
N HIS A 279 16.22 -10.49 9.01
CA HIS A 279 16.56 -11.86 9.38
C HIS A 279 18.02 -11.97 9.83
N PHE A 280 18.36 -13.13 10.38
CA PHE A 280 19.71 -13.54 10.70
C PHE A 280 19.91 -14.95 10.20
N ASP A 281 20.80 -15.12 9.25
CA ASP A 281 21.09 -16.39 8.59
C ASP A 281 21.68 -17.43 9.54
N SER A 282 21.60 -18.68 9.16
CA SER A 282 22.25 -19.78 9.86
C SER A 282 22.62 -20.90 8.89
N THR A 283 23.64 -21.66 9.21
CA THR A 283 24.02 -22.88 8.50
C THR A 283 23.73 -24.12 9.34
N GLY A 284 23.63 -25.28 8.69
CA GLY A 284 23.49 -26.56 9.41
C GLY A 284 24.66 -26.87 10.35
N GLU A 285 25.84 -26.34 10.02
CA GLU A 285 27.04 -26.44 10.85
C GLU A 285 27.39 -25.09 11.47
N GLN A 286 27.85 -25.15 12.67
CA GLN A 286 28.23 -23.97 13.41
C GLN A 286 29.51 -23.34 12.82
N ASP A 287 29.59 -22.00 12.78
CA ASP A 287 30.71 -21.23 12.23
C ASP A 287 31.01 -21.48 10.73
N ALA A 288 30.14 -22.21 10.03
CA ALA A 288 30.31 -22.49 8.60
C ALA A 288 29.90 -21.32 7.69
N GLY A 289 29.21 -20.30 8.23
CA GLY A 289 28.75 -19.11 7.50
C GLY A 289 29.07 -17.82 8.23
N THR A 290 29.27 -16.74 7.48
CA THR A 290 29.43 -15.38 7.98
C THR A 290 29.01 -14.38 6.91
N GLY A 291 28.54 -13.20 7.32
CA GLY A 291 28.30 -12.09 6.41
C GLY A 291 26.86 -11.60 6.33
N VAL A 292 26.71 -10.38 5.84
CA VAL A 292 25.43 -9.72 5.58
C VAL A 292 25.03 -9.92 4.12
N THR A 293 23.79 -10.34 3.84
CA THR A 293 23.27 -10.50 2.48
C THR A 293 21.98 -9.71 2.33
N THR A 294 21.79 -9.00 1.22
CA THR A 294 20.54 -8.32 0.89
C THR A 294 19.87 -9.02 -0.27
N TYR A 295 18.70 -9.59 -0.04
CA TYR A 295 17.89 -10.27 -1.05
C TYR A 295 16.83 -9.37 -1.64
N TYR A 296 16.59 -9.51 -2.95
CA TYR A 296 15.49 -8.89 -3.68
C TYR A 296 14.88 -9.89 -4.66
N TYR A 297 13.64 -9.65 -5.12
CA TYR A 297 12.99 -10.52 -6.11
C TYR A 297 12.83 -9.85 -7.46
N GLY A 298 12.15 -8.72 -7.52
CA GLY A 298 11.86 -7.98 -8.74
C GLY A 298 13.06 -7.18 -9.25
N LYS A 299 13.11 -6.97 -10.56
CA LYS A 299 14.07 -6.03 -11.17
C LYS A 299 13.61 -4.58 -10.97
N ASN A 300 14.50 -3.62 -11.15
CA ASN A 300 14.27 -2.19 -11.02
C ASN A 300 14.00 -1.75 -9.57
N LYS A 301 12.74 -1.60 -9.16
CA LYS A 301 12.38 -1.05 -7.83
C LYS A 301 13.07 -1.78 -6.68
N ASP A 302 12.99 -3.12 -6.66
CA ASP A 302 13.56 -3.93 -5.57
C ASP A 302 15.08 -3.93 -5.63
N SER A 303 15.65 -4.08 -6.83
CA SER A 303 17.11 -4.08 -7.00
C SER A 303 17.75 -2.72 -6.68
N ASN A 304 17.06 -1.61 -6.99
CA ASN A 304 17.54 -0.28 -6.62
C ASN A 304 17.53 -0.10 -5.09
N LEU A 305 16.40 -0.43 -4.45
CA LEU A 305 16.28 -0.41 -2.99
C LEU A 305 17.36 -1.28 -2.32
N ALA A 306 17.58 -2.50 -2.86
CA ALA A 306 18.61 -3.40 -2.36
C ALA A 306 20.02 -2.80 -2.51
N THR A 307 20.31 -2.18 -3.66
CA THR A 307 21.61 -1.57 -3.95
C THR A 307 21.91 -0.41 -3.00
N ASP A 308 20.95 0.49 -2.83
CA ASP A 308 21.16 1.69 -2.02
C ASP A 308 21.33 1.35 -0.54
N ILE A 309 20.50 0.45 0.00
CA ILE A 309 20.65 -0.01 1.39
C ILE A 309 21.95 -0.80 1.56
N ASN A 310 22.25 -1.74 0.66
CA ASN A 310 23.45 -2.55 0.74
C ASN A 310 24.74 -1.73 0.65
N SER A 311 24.73 -0.60 -0.06
CA SER A 311 25.86 0.33 -0.13
C SER A 311 26.27 0.87 1.25
N GLN A 312 25.31 1.04 2.14
CA GLN A 312 25.54 1.47 3.51
C GLN A 312 25.88 0.30 4.44
N LEU A 313 25.25 -0.87 4.23
CA LEU A 313 25.55 -2.09 4.99
C LEU A 313 26.99 -2.58 4.78
N LYS A 314 27.59 -2.29 3.64
CA LYS A 314 29.03 -2.56 3.36
C LYS A 314 30.00 -1.88 4.32
N LYS A 315 29.55 -0.87 5.02
CA LYS A 315 30.38 -0.11 5.98
C LYS A 315 30.38 -0.72 7.38
N LEU A 316 29.57 -1.79 7.60
CA LEU A 316 29.47 -2.48 8.88
C LEU A 316 30.64 -3.44 9.10
N ALA A 317 30.83 -3.85 10.37
CA ALA A 317 31.95 -4.70 10.77
C ALA A 317 31.83 -6.14 10.25
N ILE A 318 30.61 -6.66 10.10
CA ILE A 318 30.36 -7.98 9.49
C ILE A 318 30.55 -7.88 7.99
N ASN A 319 31.30 -8.83 7.40
CA ASN A 319 31.57 -8.87 5.96
C ASN A 319 30.28 -8.82 5.14
N ASN A 320 30.27 -8.04 4.05
CA ASN A 320 29.10 -7.89 3.20
C ASN A 320 29.20 -8.82 1.97
N ARG A 321 28.18 -9.65 1.77
CA ARG A 321 28.07 -10.61 0.66
C ARG A 321 27.35 -10.05 -0.57
N GLY A 322 26.96 -8.79 -0.52
CA GLY A 322 26.29 -8.09 -1.62
C GLY A 322 24.79 -8.28 -1.69
N THR A 323 24.25 -7.93 -2.85
CA THR A 323 22.84 -8.10 -3.19
C THR A 323 22.66 -9.37 -4.02
N GLN A 324 21.58 -10.11 -3.79
CA GLN A 324 21.28 -11.36 -4.51
C GLN A 324 19.79 -11.42 -4.85
N GLN A 325 19.48 -11.83 -6.07
CA GLN A 325 18.12 -12.12 -6.45
C GLN A 325 17.70 -13.49 -5.89
N LYS A 326 16.57 -13.53 -5.18
CA LYS A 326 16.08 -14.79 -4.58
C LYS A 326 14.55 -14.76 -4.53
N ASP A 327 13.95 -15.88 -4.87
CA ASP A 327 12.52 -16.09 -4.76
C ASP A 327 12.14 -16.42 -3.32
N LEU A 328 11.81 -15.37 -2.55
CA LEU A 328 11.33 -15.47 -1.18
C LEU A 328 9.89 -15.00 -1.11
N TYR A 329 9.04 -15.73 -0.41
CA TYR A 329 7.59 -15.47 -0.37
C TYR A 329 7.24 -14.01 -0.10
N VAL A 330 7.83 -13.40 0.94
CA VAL A 330 7.53 -12.02 1.36
C VAL A 330 8.00 -10.96 0.36
N LEU A 331 8.89 -11.32 -0.57
CA LEU A 331 9.35 -10.47 -1.68
C LEU A 331 8.54 -10.75 -2.94
N HIS A 332 8.33 -12.03 -3.27
CA HIS A 332 7.59 -12.45 -4.46
C HIS A 332 6.15 -11.92 -4.47
N TYR A 333 5.45 -12.08 -3.34
CA TYR A 333 4.04 -11.66 -3.20
C TYR A 333 3.87 -10.24 -2.66
N ASN A 334 4.92 -9.43 -2.76
CA ASN A 334 4.88 -8.02 -2.40
C ASN A 334 4.80 -7.14 -3.65
N SER A 335 3.80 -6.30 -3.75
CA SER A 335 3.63 -5.38 -4.89
C SER A 335 4.42 -4.06 -4.72
N GLN A 336 4.95 -3.81 -3.53
CA GLN A 336 5.76 -2.64 -3.22
C GLN A 336 7.24 -2.95 -3.36
N PRO A 337 8.12 -1.94 -3.52
CA PRO A 337 9.57 -2.15 -3.46
C PRO A 337 9.96 -2.91 -2.20
N SER A 338 10.57 -4.08 -2.33
CA SER A 338 10.75 -5.01 -1.22
C SER A 338 12.11 -5.71 -1.22
N ILE A 339 12.70 -5.80 -0.03
CA ILE A 339 13.96 -6.51 0.22
C ILE A 339 13.90 -7.30 1.51
N LEU A 340 14.78 -8.29 1.62
CA LEU A 340 15.06 -9.02 2.85
C LEU A 340 16.57 -8.93 3.15
N ILE A 341 16.90 -8.63 4.39
CA ILE A 341 18.29 -8.48 4.81
C ILE A 341 18.60 -9.55 5.85
N GLU A 342 19.58 -10.39 5.53
CA GLU A 342 20.27 -11.24 6.49
C GLU A 342 21.40 -10.43 7.14
N LEU A 343 21.27 -10.08 8.41
CA LEU A 343 22.15 -9.13 9.10
C LEU A 343 23.37 -9.80 9.77
N GLY A 344 23.73 -10.97 9.31
CA GLY A 344 24.79 -11.83 9.79
C GLY A 344 24.29 -13.21 10.16
N TYR A 345 25.21 -14.15 10.46
CA TYR A 345 24.89 -15.51 10.84
C TYR A 345 24.77 -15.65 12.36
N ILE A 346 23.56 -16.00 12.85
CA ILE A 346 23.29 -16.08 14.29
C ILE A 346 24.05 -17.23 14.97
N ASN A 347 24.39 -18.28 14.21
CA ASN A 347 25.18 -19.41 14.67
C ASN A 347 26.67 -19.29 14.37
N SER A 348 27.13 -18.17 13.83
CA SER A 348 28.56 -17.82 13.72
C SER A 348 29.05 -17.13 14.98
N THR A 349 30.14 -17.59 15.56
CA THR A 349 30.76 -17.01 16.77
C THR A 349 31.17 -15.56 16.53
N SER A 350 31.75 -15.26 15.36
CA SER A 350 32.21 -13.92 14.98
C SER A 350 31.03 -12.97 14.81
N ASP A 351 30.04 -13.36 14.00
CA ASP A 351 28.89 -12.50 13.69
C ASP A 351 28.01 -12.30 14.92
N TYR A 352 27.77 -13.35 15.71
CA TYR A 352 26.98 -13.29 16.93
C TYR A 352 27.57 -12.31 17.96
N GLY A 353 28.89 -12.18 17.99
CA GLY A 353 29.57 -11.19 18.82
C GLY A 353 29.09 -9.77 18.52
N TYR A 354 28.91 -9.43 17.24
CA TYR A 354 28.35 -8.17 16.77
C TYR A 354 26.83 -8.11 16.95
N ILE A 355 26.12 -9.14 16.51
CA ILE A 355 24.63 -9.20 16.49
C ILE A 355 24.03 -8.89 17.87
N LYS A 356 24.62 -9.39 18.94
CA LYS A 356 24.16 -9.14 20.32
C LYS A 356 24.49 -7.73 20.86
N SER A 357 25.36 -6.98 20.17
CA SER A 357 25.82 -5.68 20.66
C SER A 357 24.85 -4.54 20.33
N SER A 358 24.67 -3.62 21.25
CA SER A 358 23.87 -2.41 21.02
C SER A 358 24.50 -1.49 19.96
N SER A 359 25.84 -1.47 19.89
CA SER A 359 26.59 -0.68 18.91
C SER A 359 26.28 -1.13 17.48
N TYR A 360 26.40 -2.43 17.19
CA TYR A 360 26.10 -2.95 15.86
C TYR A 360 24.64 -2.73 15.47
N LYS A 361 23.70 -2.95 16.39
CA LYS A 361 22.30 -2.67 16.17
C LYS A 361 22.03 -1.20 15.78
N SER A 362 22.69 -0.27 16.45
CA SER A 362 22.58 1.17 16.13
C SER A 362 23.21 1.50 14.78
N GLN A 363 24.34 0.88 14.45
CA GLN A 363 25.00 1.06 13.16
C GLN A 363 24.14 0.51 12.01
N VAL A 364 23.49 -0.64 12.21
CA VAL A 364 22.53 -1.20 11.22
C VAL A 364 21.35 -0.25 11.04
N ALA A 365 20.78 0.28 12.13
CA ALA A 365 19.66 1.22 12.03
C ALA A 365 20.05 2.46 11.20
N GLN A 366 21.22 3.02 11.48
CA GLN A 366 21.74 4.17 10.74
C GLN A 366 22.04 3.82 9.26
N ALA A 367 22.60 2.64 8.98
CA ALA A 367 22.89 2.19 7.63
C ALA A 367 21.61 2.03 6.80
N VAL A 368 20.57 1.40 7.35
CA VAL A 368 19.26 1.26 6.69
C VAL A 368 18.63 2.63 6.44
N THR A 369 18.65 3.51 7.44
CA THR A 369 18.14 4.89 7.29
C THR A 369 18.88 5.67 6.20
N ASN A 370 20.20 5.57 6.15
CA ASN A 370 21.01 6.25 5.13
C ASN A 370 20.78 5.67 3.73
N GLY A 371 20.65 4.35 3.61
CA GLY A 371 20.32 3.71 2.33
C GLY A 371 18.95 4.12 1.80
N LEU A 372 17.95 4.24 2.68
CA LEU A 372 16.64 4.75 2.30
C LEU A 372 16.66 6.24 1.91
N LYS A 373 17.51 7.05 2.55
CA LYS A 373 17.72 8.45 2.11
C LYS A 373 18.28 8.52 0.69
N GLU A 374 19.18 7.61 0.31
CA GLU A 374 19.68 7.53 -1.07
C GLU A 374 18.58 7.09 -2.04
N TYR A 375 17.82 6.05 -1.68
CA TYR A 375 16.74 5.50 -2.50
C TYR A 375 15.63 6.51 -2.81
N PHE A 376 15.32 7.42 -1.89
CA PHE A 376 14.28 8.45 -2.05
C PHE A 376 14.81 9.81 -2.53
N LYS A 377 16.03 9.89 -3.03
CA LYS A 377 16.56 11.08 -3.73
C LYS A 377 16.09 11.11 -5.18
#